data_c5ffbea4cb78cfc204fd749a33225258
#
_entry.id   c5ffbea4cb78cfc204fd749a33225258
#
_cell.length_a   1.000
_cell.length_b   1.000
_cell.length_c   1.000
_cell.angle_alpha   90.00
_cell.angle_beta   90.00
_cell.angle_gamma   90.00
#
_symmetry.space_group_name_H-M   'P 1'
#
loop_
_entity.id
_entity.type
_entity.pdbx_description
1 polymer ?
#
loop_
_entity_poly.entity_id
_entity_poly.type
_entity_poly.pdbx_seq_one_letter_code
_entity_poly.pdbx_strand_id
1 'polypeptide(L)'
;CTAIPLVKEYDNLYVLRNTSKFFAVPGLRLAYAITSNPVFKKTMSITGFPYAINALAEAAGIDMFKDASYIGKTQTLMKTERNLVYSALASRKTIKLYKPDANFILVKLLKNDITALTVVEHCQSKGLYIRSCADITGLDNSYIRFCFMNPEQNDLVVNTILEIV
;
A
#
# COMPACT_ATOMS: atom_id res chain seq x y z
N CYS A 1 -0.24 12.93 1.30
CA CYS A 1 0.92 13.82 1.48
C CYS A 1 2.07 13.37 0.57
N THR A 2 2.90 14.29 0.07
CA THR A 2 4.07 13.98 -0.78
C THR A 2 5.23 14.90 -0.44
N ALA A 3 6.46 14.36 -0.46
CA ALA A 3 7.69 15.11 -0.27
C ALA A 3 8.25 15.70 -1.60
N ILE A 4 7.58 15.52 -2.74
CA ILE A 4 8.06 16.00 -4.04
C ILE A 4 8.37 17.51 -4.05
N PRO A 5 7.56 18.41 -3.47
CA PRO A 5 7.89 19.84 -3.45
C PRO A 5 9.23 20.15 -2.78
N LEU A 6 9.60 19.38 -1.75
CA LEU A 6 10.84 19.58 -0.98
C LEU A 6 12.11 19.19 -1.75
N VAL A 7 11.98 18.42 -2.84
CA VAL A 7 13.13 17.98 -3.65
C VAL A 7 13.92 19.17 -4.21
N LYS A 8 13.28 20.34 -4.40
CA LYS A 8 13.94 21.55 -4.88
C LYS A 8 14.80 22.23 -3.81
N GLU A 9 14.48 22.00 -2.54
CA GLU A 9 15.11 22.65 -1.38
C GLU A 9 16.25 21.78 -0.82
N TYR A 10 16.15 20.46 -0.99
CA TYR A 10 17.07 19.47 -0.40
C TYR A 10 17.67 18.57 -1.47
N ASP A 11 18.95 18.74 -1.76
CA ASP A 11 19.68 17.94 -2.75
C ASP A 11 19.98 16.51 -2.29
N ASN A 12 19.91 16.25 -0.99
CA ASN A 12 20.01 14.93 -0.39
C ASN A 12 18.65 14.18 -0.29
N LEU A 13 17.56 14.75 -0.83
CA LEU A 13 16.24 14.12 -0.84
C LEU A 13 15.98 13.38 -2.14
N TYR A 14 15.55 12.13 -2.01
CA TYR A 14 15.16 11.23 -3.10
C TYR A 14 13.74 10.72 -2.86
N VAL A 15 12.82 11.04 -3.74
CA VAL A 15 11.44 10.55 -3.67
C VAL A 15 11.26 9.41 -4.66
N LEU A 16 11.12 8.20 -4.16
CA LEU A 16 10.88 7.00 -4.97
C LEU A 16 9.38 6.82 -5.22
N ARG A 17 9.01 6.53 -6.45
CA ARG A 17 7.64 6.23 -6.87
C ARG A 17 7.59 4.91 -7.63
N ASN A 18 6.56 4.14 -7.39
CA ASN A 18 6.35 2.84 -7.99
C ASN A 18 4.93 2.75 -8.56
N THR A 19 4.80 2.22 -9.76
CA THR A 19 3.50 2.05 -10.44
C THR A 19 2.75 0.81 -10.00
N SER A 20 3.44 -0.17 -9.41
CA SER A 20 2.96 -1.53 -9.13
C SER A 20 1.62 -1.59 -8.38
N LYS A 21 1.41 -0.71 -7.40
CA LYS A 21 0.21 -0.75 -6.55
C LYS A 21 -0.88 0.15 -7.09
N PHE A 22 -0.54 1.37 -7.46
CA PHE A 22 -1.51 2.35 -7.93
C PHE A 22 -2.19 1.93 -9.23
N PHE A 23 -1.42 1.38 -10.17
CA PHE A 23 -1.93 0.89 -11.46
C PHE A 23 -2.17 -0.63 -11.50
N ALA A 24 -2.05 -1.32 -10.39
CA ALA A 24 -2.25 -2.77 -10.27
C ALA A 24 -1.39 -3.62 -11.24
N VAL A 25 -0.18 -3.14 -11.60
CA VAL A 25 0.71 -3.77 -12.59
C VAL A 25 2.08 -4.13 -11.99
N PRO A 26 2.17 -4.97 -10.96
CA PRO A 26 3.44 -5.28 -10.32
C PRO A 26 4.44 -5.98 -11.25
N GLY A 27 3.96 -6.69 -12.26
CA GLY A 27 4.79 -7.40 -13.23
C GLY A 27 5.53 -6.49 -14.21
N LEU A 28 5.09 -5.25 -14.45
CA LEU A 28 5.77 -4.31 -15.35
C LEU A 28 7.11 -3.82 -14.82
N ARG A 29 7.38 -3.90 -13.52
CA ARG A 29 8.63 -3.48 -12.89
C ARG A 29 9.01 -2.02 -13.18
N LEU A 30 8.01 -1.12 -13.23
CA LEU A 30 8.20 0.30 -13.52
C LEU A 30 8.21 1.12 -12.23
N ALA A 31 9.31 1.83 -12.00
CA ALA A 31 9.49 2.77 -10.89
C ALA A 31 10.36 3.95 -11.35
N TYR A 32 10.29 5.06 -10.62
CA TYR A 32 11.11 6.23 -10.89
C TYR A 32 11.49 6.95 -9.61
N ALA A 33 12.58 7.72 -9.67
CA ALA A 33 13.05 8.57 -8.60
C ALA A 33 12.94 10.06 -9.02
N ILE A 34 12.61 10.91 -8.06
CA ILE A 34 12.61 12.36 -8.23
C ILE A 34 13.62 12.93 -7.25
N THR A 35 14.59 13.69 -7.74
CA THR A 35 15.62 14.37 -6.95
C THR A 35 16.15 15.61 -7.69
N SER A 36 16.65 16.59 -6.96
CA SER A 36 17.41 17.71 -7.53
C SER A 36 18.90 17.42 -7.62
N ASN A 37 19.41 16.35 -6.98
CA ASN A 37 20.84 16.02 -6.88
C ASN A 37 21.47 15.81 -8.26
N PRO A 38 22.41 16.69 -8.73
CA PRO A 38 23.00 16.57 -10.05
C PRO A 38 24.01 15.41 -10.14
N VAL A 39 24.70 15.11 -9.04
CA VAL A 39 25.69 14.02 -8.98
C VAL A 39 24.98 12.69 -9.14
N PHE A 40 23.89 12.47 -8.38
CA PHE A 40 23.09 11.25 -8.49
C PHE A 40 22.55 11.07 -9.92
N LYS A 41 21.96 12.11 -10.53
CA LYS A 41 21.45 12.06 -11.89
C LYS A 41 22.54 11.67 -12.89
N LYS A 42 23.71 12.29 -12.78
CA LYS A 42 24.85 11.98 -13.64
C LYS A 42 25.36 10.54 -13.43
N THR A 43 25.48 10.11 -12.16
CA THR A 43 25.89 8.73 -11.86
C THR A 43 24.91 7.72 -12.46
N MET A 44 23.61 7.91 -12.25
CA MET A 44 22.58 7.01 -12.81
C MET A 44 22.57 6.97 -14.33
N SER A 45 22.89 8.08 -15.01
CA SER A 45 22.99 8.09 -16.48
C SER A 45 24.22 7.35 -17.01
N ILE A 46 25.29 7.22 -16.23
CA ILE A 46 26.54 6.55 -16.62
C ILE A 46 26.54 5.08 -16.21
N THR A 47 26.07 4.79 -14.97
CA THR A 47 26.12 3.47 -14.36
C THR A 47 24.79 2.70 -14.44
N GLY A 48 23.74 3.34 -14.96
CA GLY A 48 22.42 2.71 -15.13
C GLY A 48 22.53 1.50 -16.05
N PHE A 49 21.79 0.44 -15.70
CA PHE A 49 21.76 -0.75 -16.54
C PHE A 49 21.16 -0.42 -17.91
N PRO A 50 21.82 -0.82 -19.01
CA PRO A 50 21.21 -0.77 -20.34
C PRO A 50 19.85 -1.49 -20.29
N TYR A 51 18.83 -0.90 -20.92
CA TYR A 51 17.48 -1.48 -20.96
C TYR A 51 16.83 -1.64 -19.59
N ALA A 52 17.13 -0.76 -18.62
CA ALA A 52 16.53 -0.77 -17.28
C ALA A 52 14.99 -0.68 -17.30
N ILE A 53 14.42 -0.06 -18.33
CA ILE A 53 12.98 -0.04 -18.61
C ILE A 53 12.73 -0.97 -19.81
N ASN A 54 11.91 -2.00 -19.60
CA ASN A 54 11.51 -2.87 -20.70
C ASN A 54 10.46 -2.19 -21.61
N ALA A 55 10.37 -2.59 -22.86
CA ALA A 55 9.51 -1.95 -23.87
C ALA A 55 8.01 -1.96 -23.49
N LEU A 56 7.53 -3.01 -22.81
CA LEU A 56 6.15 -3.09 -22.35
C LEU A 56 5.89 -2.07 -21.23
N ALA A 57 6.84 -1.92 -20.31
CA ALA A 57 6.75 -0.94 -19.22
C ALA A 57 6.78 0.50 -19.74
N GLU A 58 7.58 0.78 -20.79
CA GLU A 58 7.63 2.09 -21.43
C GLU A 58 6.28 2.41 -22.10
N ALA A 59 5.81 1.53 -22.98
CA ALA A 59 4.53 1.72 -23.67
C ALA A 59 3.35 1.87 -22.70
N ALA A 60 3.20 0.92 -21.78
CA ALA A 60 2.14 0.96 -20.78
C ALA A 60 2.27 2.18 -19.85
N GLY A 61 3.49 2.56 -19.46
CA GLY A 61 3.74 3.72 -18.60
C GLY A 61 3.24 5.02 -19.21
N ILE A 62 3.48 5.23 -20.49
CA ILE A 62 3.01 6.42 -21.22
C ILE A 62 1.48 6.54 -21.13
N ASP A 63 0.77 5.45 -21.37
CA ASP A 63 -0.70 5.45 -21.37
C ASP A 63 -1.26 5.56 -19.94
N MET A 64 -0.69 4.82 -18.99
CA MET A 64 -1.09 4.88 -17.58
C MET A 64 -1.01 6.29 -16.99
N PHE A 65 0.06 7.03 -17.26
CA PHE A 65 0.20 8.40 -16.74
C PHE A 65 -0.67 9.44 -17.47
N LYS A 66 -1.18 9.13 -18.65
CA LYS A 66 -2.13 9.97 -19.38
C LYS A 66 -3.58 9.71 -18.99
N ASP A 67 -3.90 8.57 -18.39
CA ASP A 67 -5.26 8.21 -18.01
C ASP A 67 -5.71 8.94 -16.74
N ALA A 68 -6.10 10.20 -16.91
CA ALA A 68 -6.62 11.04 -15.83
C ALA A 68 -7.90 10.47 -15.20
N SER A 69 -8.72 9.74 -16.00
CA SER A 69 -9.95 9.09 -15.53
C SER A 69 -9.65 7.98 -14.52
N TYR A 70 -8.74 7.07 -14.88
CA TYR A 70 -8.30 6.00 -13.98
C TYR A 70 -7.67 6.58 -12.70
N ILE A 71 -6.77 7.56 -12.84
CA ILE A 71 -6.10 8.21 -11.70
C ILE A 71 -7.13 8.80 -10.73
N GLY A 72 -8.09 9.58 -11.23
CA GLY A 72 -9.13 10.21 -10.42
C GLY A 72 -10.05 9.20 -9.74
N LYS A 73 -10.52 8.19 -10.47
CA LYS A 73 -11.36 7.11 -9.93
C LYS A 73 -10.65 6.32 -8.84
N THR A 74 -9.39 5.93 -9.06
CA THR A 74 -8.59 5.18 -8.08
C THR A 74 -8.35 5.99 -6.81
N GLN A 75 -8.03 7.28 -6.92
CA GLN A 75 -7.85 8.16 -5.76
C GLN A 75 -9.15 8.30 -4.95
N THR A 76 -10.28 8.49 -5.62
CA THR A 76 -11.59 8.61 -4.99
C THR A 76 -11.98 7.31 -4.28
N LEU A 77 -11.87 6.18 -4.97
CA LEU A 77 -12.14 4.85 -4.40
C LEU A 77 -11.31 4.62 -3.14
N MET A 78 -9.99 4.79 -3.22
CA MET A 78 -9.09 4.58 -2.08
C MET A 78 -9.40 5.48 -0.91
N LYS A 79 -9.78 6.73 -1.15
CA LYS A 79 -10.18 7.67 -0.09
C LYS A 79 -11.48 7.24 0.59
N THR A 80 -12.47 6.85 -0.19
CA THR A 80 -13.79 6.40 0.30
C THR A 80 -13.66 5.12 1.09
N GLU A 81 -13.07 4.08 0.51
CA GLU A 81 -12.93 2.76 1.13
C GLU A 81 -12.09 2.79 2.39
N ARG A 82 -11.01 3.56 2.41
CA ARG A 82 -10.20 3.77 3.60
C ARG A 82 -11.02 4.32 4.77
N ASN A 83 -11.88 5.29 4.50
CA ASN A 83 -12.72 5.88 5.55
C ASN A 83 -13.80 4.91 6.01
N LEU A 84 -14.45 4.19 5.09
CA LEU A 84 -15.48 3.21 5.41
C LEU A 84 -14.93 2.07 6.26
N VAL A 85 -13.85 1.43 5.83
CA VAL A 85 -13.19 0.34 6.57
C VAL A 85 -12.71 0.82 7.94
N TYR A 86 -12.07 1.99 8.01
CA TYR A 86 -11.63 2.55 9.28
C TYR A 86 -12.82 2.77 10.24
N SER A 87 -13.90 3.38 9.75
CA SER A 87 -15.10 3.65 10.57
C SER A 87 -15.80 2.37 11.03
N ALA A 88 -15.89 1.36 10.17
CA ALA A 88 -16.52 0.08 10.50
C ALA A 88 -15.79 -0.65 11.64
N LEU A 89 -14.47 -0.54 11.70
CA LEU A 89 -13.65 -1.17 12.72
C LEU A 89 -13.47 -0.31 14.00
N ALA A 90 -13.63 1.01 13.90
CA ALA A 90 -13.28 1.97 14.97
C ALA A 90 -14.08 1.79 16.27
N SER A 91 -15.28 1.22 16.20
CA SER A 91 -16.14 0.98 17.37
C SER A 91 -15.68 -0.21 18.25
N ARG A 92 -14.77 -1.04 17.76
CA ARG A 92 -14.33 -2.26 18.47
C ARG A 92 -13.24 -1.94 19.50
N LYS A 93 -13.55 -2.21 20.77
CA LYS A 93 -12.59 -2.03 21.88
C LYS A 93 -11.51 -3.13 21.95
N THR A 94 -11.69 -4.20 21.21
CA THR A 94 -10.80 -5.36 21.16
C THR A 94 -9.63 -5.20 20.21
N ILE A 95 -9.62 -4.11 19.44
CA ILE A 95 -8.56 -3.78 18.49
C ILE A 95 -8.15 -2.31 18.61
N LYS A 96 -6.90 -2.03 18.21
CA LYS A 96 -6.40 -0.66 18.00
C LYS A 96 -6.11 -0.46 16.53
N LEU A 97 -6.69 0.57 15.95
CA LEU A 97 -6.45 0.96 14.56
C LEU A 97 -5.36 2.02 14.48
N TYR A 98 -4.50 1.90 13.50
CA TYR A 98 -3.57 2.95 13.10
C TYR A 98 -4.14 3.65 11.88
N LYS A 99 -4.30 4.98 11.96
CA LYS A 99 -4.89 5.77 10.87
C LYS A 99 -4.12 5.56 9.56
N PRO A 100 -4.75 5.02 8.51
CA PRO A 100 -4.05 4.69 7.28
C PRO A 100 -3.92 5.91 6.36
N ASP A 101 -2.74 6.08 5.75
CA ASP A 101 -2.48 7.00 4.64
C ASP A 101 -2.14 6.26 3.33
N ALA A 102 -1.81 4.97 3.43
CA ALA A 102 -1.50 4.10 2.31
C ALA A 102 -2.75 3.33 1.82
N ASN A 103 -2.52 2.33 0.99
CA ASN A 103 -3.53 1.40 0.48
C ASN A 103 -3.79 0.20 1.40
N PHE A 104 -3.41 0.28 2.66
CA PHE A 104 -3.63 -0.77 3.67
C PHE A 104 -3.87 -0.15 5.05
N ILE A 105 -4.44 -0.95 5.95
CA ILE A 105 -4.60 -0.62 7.36
C ILE A 105 -3.79 -1.58 8.23
N LEU A 106 -3.14 -1.04 9.27
CA LEU A 106 -2.51 -1.80 10.35
C LEU A 106 -3.45 -1.84 11.54
N VAL A 107 -3.66 -3.04 12.06
CA VAL A 107 -4.55 -3.32 13.20
C VAL A 107 -3.77 -4.06 14.26
N LYS A 108 -3.85 -3.60 15.51
CA LYS A 108 -3.34 -4.33 16.68
C LYS A 108 -4.51 -5.02 17.39
N LEU A 109 -4.38 -6.31 17.61
CA LEU A 109 -5.29 -7.10 18.46
C LEU A 109 -4.98 -6.81 19.94
N LEU A 110 -5.99 -6.56 20.73
CA LEU A 110 -5.84 -6.23 22.15
C LEU A 110 -6.28 -7.36 23.08
N LYS A 111 -6.92 -8.41 22.55
CA LYS A 111 -7.24 -9.63 23.28
C LYS A 111 -6.01 -10.55 23.35
N ASN A 112 -5.74 -11.13 24.52
CA ASN A 112 -4.59 -12.01 24.73
C ASN A 112 -4.79 -13.42 24.17
N ASP A 113 -6.02 -13.82 23.93
CA ASP A 113 -6.43 -15.14 23.42
C ASP A 113 -6.51 -15.21 21.89
N ILE A 114 -6.33 -14.07 21.20
CA ILE A 114 -6.40 -13.97 19.75
C ILE A 114 -5.05 -13.47 19.21
N THR A 115 -4.43 -14.26 18.34
CA THR A 115 -3.19 -13.90 17.68
C THR A 115 -3.42 -13.49 16.22
N ALA A 116 -2.43 -12.82 15.61
CA ALA A 116 -2.45 -12.51 14.18
C ALA A 116 -2.62 -13.78 13.33
N LEU A 117 -2.01 -14.89 13.74
CA LEU A 117 -2.13 -16.16 13.02
C LEU A 117 -3.57 -16.68 13.06
N THR A 118 -4.22 -16.65 14.24
CA THR A 118 -5.63 -17.06 14.38
C THR A 118 -6.55 -16.28 13.45
N VAL A 119 -6.35 -14.96 13.35
CA VAL A 119 -7.16 -14.12 12.44
C VAL A 119 -6.86 -14.40 10.98
N VAL A 120 -5.58 -14.62 10.64
CA VAL A 120 -5.17 -15.00 9.27
C VAL A 120 -5.80 -16.33 8.86
N GLU A 121 -5.74 -17.37 9.69
CA GLU A 121 -6.33 -18.68 9.43
C GLU A 121 -7.86 -18.60 9.27
N HIS A 122 -8.53 -17.82 10.11
CA HIS A 122 -9.96 -17.58 9.99
C HIS A 122 -10.31 -16.90 8.65
N CYS A 123 -9.56 -15.87 8.25
CA CYS A 123 -9.75 -15.22 6.95
C CYS A 123 -9.47 -16.20 5.79
N GLN A 124 -8.42 -17.02 5.89
CA GLN A 124 -8.08 -18.02 4.86
C GLN A 124 -9.17 -19.07 4.68
N SER A 125 -9.82 -19.51 5.76
CA SER A 125 -10.94 -20.44 5.68
C SER A 125 -12.13 -19.92 4.86
N LYS A 126 -12.19 -18.60 4.69
CA LYS A 126 -13.18 -17.89 3.85
C LYS A 126 -12.62 -17.39 2.52
N GLY A 127 -11.43 -17.87 2.12
CA GLY A 127 -10.77 -17.49 0.87
C GLY A 127 -10.15 -16.08 0.87
N LEU A 128 -9.98 -15.47 2.06
CA LEU A 128 -9.40 -14.13 2.21
C LEU A 128 -7.95 -14.22 2.68
N TYR A 129 -7.06 -13.44 2.04
CA TYR A 129 -5.64 -13.42 2.38
C TYR A 129 -5.25 -12.09 2.98
N ILE A 130 -5.03 -12.07 4.30
CA ILE A 130 -4.49 -10.94 5.04
C ILE A 130 -3.08 -11.29 5.55
N ARG A 131 -2.33 -10.33 6.04
CA ARG A 131 -0.97 -10.55 6.51
C ARG A 131 -0.84 -10.46 8.03
N SER A 132 -0.23 -11.47 8.67
CA SER A 132 0.39 -11.33 9.97
C SER A 132 1.63 -10.43 9.85
N CYS A 133 1.86 -9.58 10.85
CA CYS A 133 3.03 -8.70 10.90
C CYS A 133 4.07 -9.15 11.94
N ALA A 134 4.00 -10.39 12.42
CA ALA A 134 4.91 -10.93 13.43
C ALA A 134 6.39 -10.97 12.98
N ASP A 135 6.64 -10.99 11.67
CA ASP A 135 7.96 -10.97 11.04
C ASP A 135 8.52 -9.56 10.82
N ILE A 136 7.78 -8.51 11.18
CA ILE A 136 8.20 -7.12 10.99
C ILE A 136 8.87 -6.61 12.27
N THR A 137 10.10 -6.16 12.16
CA THR A 137 10.84 -5.58 13.31
C THR A 137 10.03 -4.47 13.98
N GLY A 138 9.82 -4.58 15.29
CA GLY A 138 9.03 -3.63 16.09
C GLY A 138 7.53 -3.94 16.16
N LEU A 139 7.07 -4.99 15.47
CA LEU A 139 5.74 -5.56 15.60
C LEU A 139 5.83 -6.99 16.13
N ASP A 140 4.71 -7.53 16.61
CA ASP A 140 4.61 -8.87 17.18
C ASP A 140 3.40 -9.65 16.63
N ASN A 141 3.09 -10.79 17.22
CA ASN A 141 1.97 -11.66 16.82
C ASN A 141 0.58 -11.09 17.14
N SER A 142 0.48 -9.87 17.65
CA SER A 142 -0.79 -9.16 17.83
C SER A 142 -1.14 -8.23 16.66
N TYR A 143 -0.29 -8.13 15.63
CA TYR A 143 -0.50 -7.21 14.53
C TYR A 143 -0.88 -7.92 13.22
N ILE A 144 -1.94 -7.44 12.59
CA ILE A 144 -2.37 -7.83 11.24
C ILE A 144 -2.40 -6.61 10.32
N ARG A 145 -2.27 -6.85 9.03
CA ARG A 145 -2.38 -5.85 7.98
C ARG A 145 -3.17 -6.39 6.80
N PHE A 146 -4.08 -5.59 6.25
CA PHE A 146 -4.78 -5.91 5.01
C PHE A 146 -4.94 -4.68 4.12
N CYS A 147 -5.05 -4.91 2.81
CA CYS A 147 -5.19 -3.84 1.81
C CYS A 147 -6.65 -3.46 1.60
N PHE A 148 -6.87 -2.22 1.20
CA PHE A 148 -8.18 -1.80 0.67
C PHE A 148 -8.34 -2.30 -0.75
N MET A 149 -9.52 -2.79 -1.06
CA MET A 149 -9.92 -3.38 -2.33
C MET A 149 -11.20 -2.69 -2.84
N ASN A 150 -12.01 -3.38 -3.64
CA ASN A 150 -13.34 -2.89 -3.99
C ASN A 150 -14.30 -2.97 -2.79
N PRO A 151 -15.46 -2.28 -2.81
CA PRO A 151 -16.39 -2.23 -1.67
C PRO A 151 -16.81 -3.62 -1.17
N GLU A 152 -17.20 -4.51 -2.05
CA GLU A 152 -17.69 -5.85 -1.72
C GLU A 152 -16.62 -6.68 -0.99
N GLN A 153 -15.38 -6.63 -1.47
CA GLN A 153 -14.26 -7.33 -0.84
C GLN A 153 -13.86 -6.71 0.50
N ASN A 154 -13.96 -5.39 0.62
CA ASN A 154 -13.71 -4.69 1.88
C ASN A 154 -14.75 -5.05 2.93
N ASP A 155 -16.04 -5.09 2.56
CA ASP A 155 -17.11 -5.51 3.46
C ASP A 155 -16.92 -6.96 3.92
N LEU A 156 -16.54 -7.85 3.00
CA LEU A 156 -16.28 -9.24 3.33
C LEU A 156 -15.13 -9.39 4.31
N VAL A 157 -14.01 -8.72 4.09
CA VAL A 157 -12.83 -8.82 4.98
C VAL A 157 -13.11 -8.19 6.34
N VAL A 158 -13.81 -7.05 6.38
CA VAL A 158 -14.19 -6.39 7.62
C VAL A 158 -15.12 -7.28 8.45
N ASN A 159 -16.19 -7.81 7.84
CA ASN A 159 -17.15 -8.68 8.52
C ASN A 159 -16.47 -9.95 9.05
N THR A 160 -15.58 -10.56 8.24
CA THR A 160 -14.83 -11.74 8.66
C THR A 160 -13.92 -11.47 9.86
N ILE A 161 -13.24 -10.33 9.89
CA ILE A 161 -12.42 -9.94 11.04
C ILE A 161 -13.30 -9.68 12.27
N LEU A 162 -14.46 -9.02 12.09
CA LEU A 162 -15.38 -8.71 13.18
C LEU A 162 -16.02 -9.93 13.84
N GLU A 163 -16.03 -11.08 13.20
CA GLU A 163 -16.52 -12.34 13.79
C GLU A 163 -15.60 -12.87 14.90
N ILE A 164 -14.32 -12.53 14.86
CA ILE A 164 -13.31 -13.13 15.75
C ILE A 164 -12.72 -12.14 16.75
N VAL A 165 -12.77 -10.82 16.48
CA VAL A 165 -12.15 -9.81 17.33
C VAL A 165 -13.08 -9.17 18.36
#